data_d70499a3482765d319318ee40bda861f
#
_entry.id   d70499a3482765d319318ee40bda861f
#
_cell.length_a   1.000
_cell.length_b   1.000
_cell.length_c   1.000
_cell.angle_alpha   90.00
_cell.angle_beta   90.00
_cell.angle_gamma   90.00
#
_symmetry.space_group_name_H-M   'P 1'
#
loop_
_entity.id
_entity.type
_entity.pdbx_description
1 polymer ?
#
loop_
_entity_poly.entity_id
_entity_poly.type
_entity_poly.pdbx_seq_one_letter_code
_entity_poly.pdbx_strand_id
1 'polypeptide(L)'
;MLRHILNELEWGITLVILTIVLYLILVLVTIQPVIAKVTETDIAPGKIYCRSEQVLTDDAGHKWEVMFFTEIDSPETTSLNLRISGLSGSVNIESQEPLIISSSNKRYEATDLFLENPPLPSIGQYDLKNILPRFSCEELTLEIPLESNDPVHLQIPVELVEEWQAVSSQNYYFPAPMPKLPYTFELIC
;
A
#
# COMPACT_ATOMS: atom_id res chain seq x y z
N MET A 1 8.81 32.32 -56.25
CA MET A 1 8.94 30.87 -56.05
C MET A 1 9.71 30.50 -54.76
N LEU A 2 10.92 31.03 -54.57
CA LEU A 2 11.74 30.70 -53.38
C LEU A 2 11.07 31.09 -52.03
N ARG A 3 10.41 32.25 -51.96
CA ARG A 3 9.71 32.69 -50.73
C ARG A 3 8.51 31.83 -50.35
N HIS A 4 7.83 31.21 -51.28
CA HIS A 4 6.72 30.31 -51.02
C HIS A 4 7.21 29.00 -50.42
N ILE A 5 8.31 28.47 -50.94
CA ILE A 5 8.93 27.22 -50.42
C ILE A 5 9.44 27.41 -49.00
N LEU A 6 10.06 28.57 -48.71
CA LEU A 6 10.53 28.87 -47.34
C LEU A 6 9.36 28.98 -46.34
N ASN A 7 8.27 29.58 -46.73
CA ASN A 7 7.09 29.73 -45.85
C ASN A 7 6.43 28.39 -45.56
N GLU A 8 6.32 27.48 -46.53
CA GLU A 8 5.80 26.12 -46.36
C GLU A 8 6.72 25.29 -45.44
N LEU A 9 8.05 25.48 -45.56
CA LEU A 9 9.04 24.80 -44.72
C LEU A 9 8.96 25.27 -43.26
N GLU A 10 8.82 26.57 -43.02
CA GLU A 10 8.63 27.14 -41.67
C GLU A 10 7.37 26.63 -41.00
N TRP A 11 6.24 26.55 -41.73
CA TRP A 11 4.99 26.00 -41.23
C TRP A 11 5.13 24.52 -40.86
N GLY A 12 5.82 23.73 -41.69
CA GLY A 12 6.07 22.33 -41.42
C GLY A 12 6.91 22.10 -40.13
N ILE A 13 7.97 22.89 -39.98
CA ILE A 13 8.82 22.82 -38.77
C ILE A 13 8.04 23.22 -37.51
N THR A 14 7.22 24.26 -37.60
CA THR A 14 6.40 24.74 -36.48
C THR A 14 5.38 23.69 -36.04
N LEU A 15 4.74 22.99 -36.97
CA LEU A 15 3.82 21.89 -36.67
C LEU A 15 4.53 20.71 -35.98
N VAL A 16 5.73 20.34 -36.44
CA VAL A 16 6.51 19.26 -35.84
C VAL A 16 6.91 19.61 -34.40
N ILE A 17 7.38 20.84 -34.17
CA ILE A 17 7.71 21.31 -32.82
C ILE A 17 6.48 21.30 -31.92
N LEU A 18 5.35 21.77 -32.40
CA LEU A 18 4.10 21.78 -31.64
C LEU A 18 3.63 20.37 -31.23
N THR A 19 3.74 19.40 -32.16
CA THR A 19 3.38 18.00 -31.85
C THR A 19 4.31 17.38 -30.83
N ILE A 20 5.61 17.66 -30.89
CA ILE A 20 6.59 17.18 -29.90
C ILE A 20 6.29 17.79 -28.52
N VAL A 21 6.03 19.09 -28.45
CA VAL A 21 5.69 19.75 -27.18
C VAL A 21 4.42 19.20 -26.59
N LEU A 22 3.36 18.99 -27.42
CA LEU A 22 2.10 18.41 -26.99
C LEU A 22 2.29 16.98 -26.44
N TYR A 23 3.11 16.18 -27.13
CA TYR A 23 3.45 14.82 -26.67
C TYR A 23 4.18 14.83 -25.34
N LEU A 24 5.16 15.72 -25.14
CA LEU A 24 5.90 15.87 -23.88
C LEU A 24 4.96 16.29 -22.73
N ILE A 25 4.03 17.23 -23.00
CA ILE A 25 3.03 17.63 -22.00
C ILE A 25 2.14 16.44 -21.63
N LEU A 26 1.70 15.66 -22.62
CA LEU A 26 0.87 14.48 -22.37
C LEU A 26 1.60 13.45 -21.50
N VAL A 27 2.87 13.18 -21.78
CA VAL A 27 3.70 12.27 -20.99
C VAL A 27 3.87 12.78 -19.55
N LEU A 28 4.13 14.09 -19.35
CA LEU A 28 4.27 14.68 -18.03
C LEU A 28 2.96 14.64 -17.21
N VAL A 29 1.81 14.78 -17.86
CA VAL A 29 0.51 14.72 -17.19
C VAL A 29 0.13 13.27 -16.82
N THR A 30 0.59 12.28 -17.59
CA THR A 30 0.31 10.86 -17.30
C THR A 30 1.20 10.26 -16.22
N ILE A 31 2.35 10.88 -15.92
CA ILE A 31 3.19 10.50 -14.77
C ILE A 31 2.56 11.12 -13.52
N GLN A 32 1.51 10.51 -13.00
CA GLN A 32 1.01 10.86 -11.67
C GLN A 32 1.92 10.17 -10.66
N PRO A 33 2.57 10.92 -9.75
CA PRO A 33 3.26 10.28 -8.64
C PRO A 33 2.21 9.52 -7.82
N VAL A 34 2.45 8.25 -7.60
CA VAL A 34 1.70 7.44 -6.64
C VAL A 34 2.01 8.02 -5.26
N ILE A 35 1.14 8.92 -4.79
CA ILE A 35 1.25 9.45 -3.42
C ILE A 35 0.45 8.49 -2.55
N ALA A 36 1.15 7.56 -1.93
CA ALA A 36 0.60 6.76 -0.86
C ALA A 36 0.27 7.70 0.33
N LYS A 37 -0.93 7.55 0.87
CA LYS A 37 -1.41 8.41 1.95
C LYS A 37 -1.37 7.65 3.27
N VAL A 38 -0.39 7.97 4.11
CA VAL A 38 -0.41 7.53 5.51
C VAL A 38 -1.56 8.23 6.22
N THR A 39 -2.45 7.47 6.81
CA THR A 39 -3.55 7.99 7.62
C THR A 39 -3.41 7.47 9.04
N GLU A 40 -3.28 8.39 9.97
CA GLU A 40 -3.35 8.11 11.40
C GLU A 40 -4.79 8.28 11.87
N THR A 41 -5.33 7.28 12.54
CA THR A 41 -6.71 7.31 13.04
C THR A 41 -6.76 6.80 14.47
N ASP A 42 -7.22 7.63 15.37
CA ASP A 42 -7.54 7.25 16.76
C ASP A 42 -8.90 6.53 16.75
N ILE A 43 -8.89 5.20 16.91
CA ILE A 43 -10.12 4.39 16.88
C ILE A 43 -10.74 4.28 18.27
N ALA A 44 -9.92 4.31 19.33
CA ALA A 44 -10.36 4.26 20.72
C ALA A 44 -9.26 4.82 21.64
N PRO A 45 -9.59 5.27 22.85
CA PRO A 45 -8.57 5.72 23.80
C PRO A 45 -7.53 4.63 24.06
N GLY A 46 -6.29 4.89 23.67
CA GLY A 46 -5.15 3.98 23.86
C GLY A 46 -4.89 2.98 22.72
N LYS A 47 -5.64 3.06 21.60
CA LYS A 47 -5.35 2.31 20.38
C LYS A 47 -4.98 3.26 19.26
N ILE A 48 -3.74 3.18 18.81
CA ILE A 48 -3.24 3.93 17.65
C ILE A 48 -3.23 3.00 16.45
N TYR A 49 -3.76 3.51 15.36
CA TYR A 49 -3.86 2.78 14.10
C TYR A 49 -3.24 3.61 12.99
N CYS A 50 -2.11 3.16 12.48
CA CYS A 50 -1.48 3.78 11.32
C CYS A 50 -1.61 2.86 10.13
N ARG A 51 -2.00 3.40 9.00
CA ARG A 51 -2.18 2.64 7.77
C ARG A 51 -1.62 3.36 6.56
N SER A 52 -1.10 2.56 5.64
CA SER A 52 -0.81 2.91 4.26
C SER A 52 -1.75 2.10 3.37
N GLU A 53 -2.41 2.73 2.43
CA GLU A 53 -3.41 2.11 1.55
C GLU A 53 -3.16 2.52 0.11
N GLN A 54 -3.06 1.52 -0.78
CA GLN A 54 -2.76 1.74 -2.19
C GLN A 54 -3.54 0.76 -3.07
N VAL A 55 -4.00 1.23 -4.23
CA VAL A 55 -4.55 0.37 -5.27
C VAL A 55 -3.50 0.10 -6.33
N LEU A 56 -3.17 -1.17 -6.51
CA LEU A 56 -2.20 -1.64 -7.50
C LEU A 56 -2.92 -2.47 -8.59
N THR A 57 -2.25 -2.66 -9.71
CA THR A 57 -2.77 -3.46 -10.81
C THR A 57 -1.78 -4.57 -11.12
N ASP A 58 -2.27 -5.81 -11.25
CA ASP A 58 -1.45 -6.95 -11.67
C ASP A 58 -1.22 -6.97 -13.19
N ASP A 59 -0.41 -7.91 -13.66
CA ASP A 59 -0.09 -8.05 -15.08
C ASP A 59 -1.30 -8.42 -15.95
N ALA A 60 -2.36 -8.97 -15.35
CA ALA A 60 -3.62 -9.30 -16.02
C ALA A 60 -4.61 -8.12 -16.06
N GLY A 61 -4.29 -7.00 -15.39
CA GLY A 61 -5.12 -5.80 -15.32
C GLY A 61 -6.16 -5.81 -14.19
N HIS A 62 -6.12 -6.78 -13.27
CA HIS A 62 -6.98 -6.77 -12.10
C HIS A 62 -6.46 -5.78 -11.05
N LYS A 63 -7.39 -5.14 -10.36
CA LYS A 63 -7.07 -4.17 -9.31
C LYS A 63 -7.08 -4.84 -7.94
N TRP A 64 -6.06 -4.52 -7.17
CA TRP A 64 -5.83 -5.00 -5.82
C TRP A 64 -5.67 -3.82 -4.87
N GLU A 65 -6.44 -3.80 -3.81
CA GLU A 65 -6.20 -2.88 -2.70
C GLU A 65 -5.20 -3.54 -1.75
N VAL A 66 -4.11 -2.87 -1.51
CA VAL A 66 -3.04 -3.30 -0.60
C VAL A 66 -2.99 -2.33 0.55
N MET A 67 -3.30 -2.81 1.76
CA MET A 67 -3.33 -2.02 2.97
C MET A 67 -2.33 -2.59 3.98
N PHE A 68 -1.29 -1.83 4.26
CA PHE A 68 -0.39 -2.11 5.39
C PHE A 68 -0.84 -1.31 6.61
N PHE A 69 -0.90 -1.94 7.77
CA PHE A 69 -1.32 -1.25 8.98
C PHE A 69 -0.62 -1.80 10.23
N THR A 70 -0.46 -0.90 11.18
CA THR A 70 0.07 -1.16 12.50
C THR A 70 -1.05 -0.96 13.51
N GLU A 71 -1.33 -1.99 14.30
CA GLU A 71 -2.25 -1.90 15.43
C GLU A 71 -1.42 -1.98 16.73
N ILE A 72 -1.54 -0.95 17.55
CA ILE A 72 -0.78 -0.80 18.78
C ILE A 72 -1.76 -0.79 19.93
N ASP A 73 -1.86 -1.93 20.62
CA ASP A 73 -2.72 -2.10 21.80
C ASP A 73 -2.02 -1.66 23.09
N SER A 74 -0.69 -1.74 23.12
CA SER A 74 0.15 -1.32 24.24
C SER A 74 1.59 -1.12 23.74
N PRO A 75 2.48 -0.48 24.50
CA PRO A 75 3.89 -0.33 24.13
C PRO A 75 4.59 -1.64 23.80
N GLU A 76 4.10 -2.75 24.34
CA GLU A 76 4.68 -4.10 24.15
C GLU A 76 3.96 -4.91 23.08
N THR A 77 2.74 -4.51 22.68
CA THR A 77 1.89 -5.26 21.76
C THR A 77 1.66 -4.46 20.48
N THR A 78 2.51 -4.71 19.51
CA THR A 78 2.40 -4.14 18.17
C THR A 78 2.23 -5.24 17.16
N SER A 79 1.19 -5.17 16.33
CA SER A 79 1.03 -6.02 15.15
C SER A 79 1.35 -5.25 13.89
N LEU A 80 1.97 -5.92 12.93
CA LEU A 80 2.28 -5.37 11.60
C LEU A 80 1.59 -6.26 10.57
N ASN A 81 0.51 -5.76 9.99
CA ASN A 81 -0.38 -6.55 9.14
C ASN A 81 -0.42 -6.01 7.72
N LEU A 82 -0.45 -6.91 6.76
CA LEU A 82 -0.71 -6.61 5.36
C LEU A 82 -2.05 -7.23 4.97
N ARG A 83 -3.01 -6.40 4.56
CA ARG A 83 -4.28 -6.85 4.00
C ARG A 83 -4.28 -6.63 2.51
N ILE A 84 -4.74 -7.64 1.79
CA ILE A 84 -4.85 -7.62 0.33
C ILE A 84 -6.30 -7.92 -0.02
N SER A 85 -6.90 -7.10 -0.87
CA SER A 85 -8.28 -7.24 -1.30
C SER A 85 -8.39 -7.17 -2.81
N GLY A 86 -8.93 -8.21 -3.44
CA GLY A 86 -9.22 -8.22 -4.87
C GLY A 86 -10.46 -7.37 -5.16
N LEU A 87 -10.31 -6.27 -5.89
CA LEU A 87 -11.41 -5.34 -6.21
C LEU A 87 -12.31 -5.80 -7.36
N SER A 88 -11.88 -6.78 -8.14
CA SER A 88 -12.59 -7.24 -9.34
C SER A 88 -13.72 -8.25 -9.06
N GLY A 89 -13.99 -8.62 -7.81
CA GLY A 89 -15.14 -9.44 -7.38
C GLY A 89 -15.16 -10.90 -7.85
N SER A 90 -14.21 -11.32 -8.68
CA SER A 90 -14.15 -12.67 -9.28
C SER A 90 -12.93 -13.49 -8.81
N VAL A 91 -12.20 -13.00 -7.84
CA VAL A 91 -10.95 -13.61 -7.39
C VAL A 91 -11.10 -14.03 -5.93
N ASN A 92 -10.90 -15.32 -5.66
CA ASN A 92 -10.87 -15.87 -4.31
C ASN A 92 -9.43 -16.18 -3.93
N ILE A 93 -9.01 -15.65 -2.79
CA ILE A 93 -7.70 -15.94 -2.20
C ILE A 93 -7.78 -17.29 -1.48
N GLU A 94 -6.78 -18.15 -1.70
CA GLU A 94 -6.68 -19.43 -1.01
C GLU A 94 -6.34 -19.18 0.47
N SER A 95 -7.27 -19.54 1.35
CA SER A 95 -7.08 -19.43 2.79
C SER A 95 -6.08 -20.48 3.28
N GLN A 96 -5.33 -20.17 4.32
CA GLN A 96 -4.30 -21.01 4.94
C GLN A 96 -2.98 -21.13 4.15
N GLU A 97 -2.98 -20.73 2.87
CA GLU A 97 -1.74 -20.65 2.12
C GLU A 97 -0.99 -19.35 2.46
N PRO A 98 0.34 -19.42 2.64
CA PRO A 98 1.12 -18.25 2.96
C PRO A 98 1.23 -17.31 1.75
N LEU A 99 1.23 -16.00 2.02
CA LEU A 99 1.66 -15.02 1.03
C LEU A 99 3.17 -15.12 0.85
N ILE A 100 3.62 -15.29 -0.38
CA ILE A 100 5.05 -15.27 -0.68
C ILE A 100 5.45 -13.86 -1.07
N ILE A 101 6.52 -13.37 -0.43
CA ILE A 101 7.08 -12.05 -0.68
C ILE A 101 8.52 -12.24 -1.16
N SER A 102 8.77 -11.87 -2.40
CA SER A 102 10.08 -12.02 -3.03
C SER A 102 10.72 -10.67 -3.26
N SER A 103 12.01 -10.56 -2.97
CA SER A 103 12.90 -9.48 -3.38
C SER A 103 14.02 -10.06 -4.25
N SER A 104 14.93 -9.22 -4.77
CA SER A 104 15.97 -9.63 -5.73
C SER A 104 16.68 -10.96 -5.40
N ASN A 105 16.91 -11.27 -4.13
CA ASN A 105 17.66 -12.46 -3.68
C ASN A 105 17.05 -13.17 -2.47
N LYS A 106 15.87 -12.77 -2.02
CA LYS A 106 15.27 -13.31 -0.80
C LYS A 106 13.80 -13.62 -1.03
N ARG A 107 13.35 -14.68 -0.40
CA ARG A 107 11.95 -15.11 -0.39
C ARG A 107 11.50 -15.25 1.06
N TYR A 108 10.36 -14.70 1.37
CA TYR A 108 9.75 -14.72 2.69
C TYR A 108 8.33 -15.30 2.59
N GLU A 109 7.89 -15.93 3.66
CA GLU A 109 6.55 -16.48 3.78
C GLU A 109 5.83 -15.72 4.90
N ALA A 110 4.75 -15.04 4.57
CA ALA A 110 3.91 -14.35 5.55
C ALA A 110 2.69 -15.22 5.86
N THR A 111 2.45 -15.46 7.15
CA THR A 111 1.37 -16.33 7.62
C THR A 111 0.01 -15.65 7.43
N ASP A 112 -0.97 -16.37 6.91
CA ASP A 112 -2.36 -15.94 6.86
C ASP A 112 -2.94 -15.84 8.29
N LEU A 113 -3.59 -14.72 8.60
CA LEU A 113 -4.18 -14.45 9.90
C LEU A 113 -5.67 -14.79 9.97
N PHE A 114 -6.35 -14.94 8.83
CA PHE A 114 -7.76 -15.33 8.81
C PHE A 114 -7.97 -16.84 8.96
N LEU A 115 -6.95 -17.63 8.66
CA LEU A 115 -6.98 -19.11 8.75
C LEU A 115 -8.16 -19.72 7.99
N GLU A 116 -9.28 -19.97 8.67
CA GLU A 116 -10.44 -20.67 8.10
C GLU A 116 -11.62 -19.75 7.76
N ASN A 117 -11.62 -18.50 8.24
CA ASN A 117 -12.79 -17.63 8.14
C ASN A 117 -12.43 -16.20 7.69
N PRO A 118 -12.05 -15.99 6.44
CA PRO A 118 -11.89 -14.64 5.91
C PRO A 118 -13.24 -13.92 5.88
N PRO A 119 -13.29 -12.60 6.10
CA PRO A 119 -14.53 -11.81 6.05
C PRO A 119 -15.19 -11.85 4.66
N LEU A 120 -14.39 -11.95 3.61
CA LEU A 120 -14.78 -12.18 2.22
C LEU A 120 -13.74 -13.07 1.55
N PRO A 121 -14.12 -13.94 0.59
CA PRO A 121 -13.15 -14.80 -0.10
C PRO A 121 -12.06 -14.06 -0.88
N SER A 122 -12.32 -12.80 -1.23
CA SER A 122 -11.37 -11.95 -1.96
C SER A 122 -10.39 -11.19 -1.05
N ILE A 123 -10.38 -11.45 0.26
CA ILE A 123 -9.55 -10.73 1.22
C ILE A 123 -8.63 -11.70 1.96
N GLY A 124 -7.32 -11.42 1.92
CA GLY A 124 -6.29 -12.07 2.74
C GLY A 124 -5.66 -11.07 3.72
N GLN A 125 -5.24 -11.53 4.88
CA GLN A 125 -4.51 -10.72 5.84
C GLN A 125 -3.32 -11.51 6.39
N TYR A 126 -2.14 -10.90 6.35
CA TYR A 126 -0.87 -11.59 6.60
C TYR A 126 -0.03 -10.87 7.65
N ASP A 127 0.66 -11.65 8.49
CA ASP A 127 1.57 -11.12 9.52
C ASP A 127 2.95 -10.77 8.92
N LEU A 128 3.33 -9.50 9.02
CA LEU A 128 4.64 -9.01 8.58
C LEU A 128 5.60 -8.68 9.72
N LYS A 129 5.24 -8.90 10.96
CA LYS A 129 6.02 -8.48 12.14
C LYS A 129 7.48 -8.95 12.11
N ASN A 130 7.70 -10.20 11.71
CA ASN A 130 9.04 -10.79 11.68
C ASN A 130 9.75 -10.65 10.34
N ILE A 131 9.05 -10.16 9.31
CA ILE A 131 9.51 -10.13 7.92
C ILE A 131 9.90 -8.71 7.52
N LEU A 132 9.06 -7.73 7.82
CA LEU A 132 9.23 -6.33 7.42
C LEU A 132 10.60 -5.74 7.82
N PRO A 133 11.15 -5.98 9.03
CA PRO A 133 12.48 -5.48 9.41
C PRO A 133 13.63 -6.04 8.54
N ARG A 134 13.36 -7.09 7.77
CA ARG A 134 14.35 -7.75 6.90
C ARG A 134 14.29 -7.25 5.46
N PHE A 135 13.29 -6.45 5.11
CA PHE A 135 13.19 -5.87 3.78
C PHE A 135 14.28 -4.83 3.57
N SER A 136 14.91 -4.88 2.42
CA SER A 136 15.71 -3.78 1.90
C SER A 136 14.77 -2.78 1.23
N CYS A 137 15.21 -1.52 1.07
CA CYS A 137 14.47 -0.53 0.26
C CYS A 137 14.61 -0.89 -1.23
N GLU A 138 13.88 -1.91 -1.66
CA GLU A 138 13.86 -2.42 -3.03
C GLU A 138 12.45 -2.85 -3.42
N GLU A 139 12.21 -2.97 -4.70
CA GLU A 139 10.94 -3.48 -5.22
C GLU A 139 10.68 -4.92 -4.74
N LEU A 140 9.43 -5.19 -4.35
CA LEU A 140 9.00 -6.52 -3.92
C LEU A 140 7.96 -7.07 -4.88
N THR A 141 7.91 -8.40 -4.99
CA THR A 141 6.84 -9.12 -5.68
C THR A 141 6.06 -9.92 -4.66
N LEU A 142 4.74 -9.72 -4.60
CA LEU A 142 3.83 -10.56 -3.84
C LEU A 142 3.29 -11.66 -4.74
N GLU A 143 3.40 -12.91 -4.31
CA GLU A 143 2.73 -14.07 -4.93
C GLU A 143 1.50 -14.36 -4.08
N ILE A 144 0.32 -13.95 -4.57
CA ILE A 144 -0.97 -14.08 -3.87
C ILE A 144 -1.58 -15.44 -4.26
N PRO A 145 -1.79 -16.35 -3.31
CA PRO A 145 -2.38 -17.66 -3.59
C PRO A 145 -3.86 -17.53 -3.96
N LEU A 146 -4.31 -18.25 -5.01
CA LEU A 146 -5.70 -18.26 -5.44
C LEU A 146 -6.27 -19.68 -5.42
N GLU A 147 -7.56 -19.83 -5.03
CA GLU A 147 -8.25 -21.13 -4.92
C GLU A 147 -8.25 -21.98 -6.19
N SER A 148 -8.26 -21.37 -7.35
CA SER A 148 -8.51 -22.10 -8.61
C SER A 148 -7.52 -21.84 -9.72
N ASN A 149 -6.51 -21.00 -9.50
CA ASN A 149 -5.60 -20.54 -10.55
C ASN A 149 -4.15 -20.50 -10.04
N ASP A 150 -3.24 -20.25 -10.98
CA ASP A 150 -1.87 -19.91 -10.62
C ASP A 150 -1.85 -18.65 -9.75
N PRO A 151 -0.88 -18.52 -8.84
CA PRO A 151 -0.77 -17.36 -7.98
C PRO A 151 -0.64 -16.07 -8.79
N VAL A 152 -1.23 -15.00 -8.27
CA VAL A 152 -1.09 -13.67 -8.88
C VAL A 152 0.20 -13.02 -8.41
N HIS A 153 0.95 -12.46 -9.35
CA HIS A 153 2.14 -11.69 -9.06
C HIS A 153 1.80 -10.19 -9.04
N LEU A 154 1.99 -9.55 -7.89
CA LEU A 154 1.73 -8.13 -7.71
C LEU A 154 3.04 -7.41 -7.36
N GLN A 155 3.42 -6.43 -8.18
CA GLN A 155 4.62 -5.64 -7.95
C GLN A 155 4.36 -4.54 -6.95
N ILE A 156 5.21 -4.45 -5.93
CA ILE A 156 5.18 -3.42 -4.89
C ILE A 156 6.34 -2.45 -5.16
N PRO A 157 6.05 -1.22 -5.54
CA PRO A 157 7.09 -0.23 -5.82
C PRO A 157 7.89 0.12 -4.56
N VAL A 158 9.14 0.53 -4.75
CA VAL A 158 10.06 0.84 -3.65
C VAL A 158 9.51 1.92 -2.70
N GLU A 159 8.80 2.91 -3.25
CA GLU A 159 8.20 4.00 -2.48
C GLU A 159 7.18 3.49 -1.45
N LEU A 160 6.42 2.45 -1.82
CA LEU A 160 5.45 1.83 -0.92
C LEU A 160 6.13 1.00 0.16
N VAL A 161 7.24 0.32 -0.17
CA VAL A 161 8.06 -0.40 0.81
C VAL A 161 8.67 0.56 1.84
N GLU A 162 9.20 1.69 1.39
CA GLU A 162 9.74 2.75 2.25
C GLU A 162 8.65 3.31 3.19
N GLU A 163 7.44 3.50 2.67
CA GLU A 163 6.29 3.94 3.46
C GLU A 163 5.92 2.92 4.55
N TRP A 164 5.87 1.62 4.23
CA TRP A 164 5.62 0.58 5.23
C TRP A 164 6.68 0.56 6.33
N GLN A 165 7.95 0.76 5.96
CA GLN A 165 9.03 0.87 6.93
C GLN A 165 8.88 2.12 7.81
N ALA A 166 8.49 3.25 7.23
CA ALA A 166 8.24 4.48 7.97
C ALA A 166 7.07 4.31 8.95
N VAL A 167 5.96 3.72 8.52
CA VAL A 167 4.79 3.41 9.37
C VAL A 167 5.18 2.48 10.52
N SER A 168 5.99 1.45 10.25
CA SER A 168 6.40 0.48 11.27
C SER A 168 7.40 1.02 12.28
N SER A 169 8.16 2.05 11.92
CA SER A 169 9.22 2.63 12.75
C SER A 169 8.74 3.80 13.63
N GLN A 170 7.48 4.22 13.50
CA GLN A 170 6.94 5.30 14.30
C GLN A 170 6.89 4.90 15.78
N ASN A 171 7.61 5.66 16.62
CA ASN A 171 7.55 5.51 18.07
C ASN A 171 6.31 6.25 18.59
N TYR A 172 5.29 5.51 18.97
CA TYR A 172 4.09 6.09 19.55
C TYR A 172 4.29 6.36 21.04
N TYR A 173 4.07 7.63 21.42
CA TYR A 173 4.05 8.02 22.82
C TYR A 173 2.66 7.71 23.39
N PHE A 174 2.57 6.66 24.21
CA PHE A 174 1.39 6.46 25.03
C PHE A 174 1.45 7.46 26.20
N PRO A 175 0.55 8.46 26.28
CA PRO A 175 0.48 9.25 27.47
C PRO A 175 0.21 8.33 28.66
N ALA A 176 1.01 8.47 29.73
CA ALA A 176 0.80 7.70 30.95
C ALA A 176 -0.70 7.79 31.33
N PRO A 177 -1.33 6.67 31.74
CA PRO A 177 -2.73 6.70 32.14
C PRO A 177 -2.90 7.80 33.18
N MET A 178 -3.80 8.74 32.90
CA MET A 178 -4.08 9.81 33.84
C MET A 178 -4.40 9.17 35.19
N PRO A 179 -3.75 9.61 36.30
CA PRO A 179 -4.07 9.09 37.61
C PRO A 179 -5.59 9.24 37.81
N LYS A 180 -6.24 8.13 38.13
CA LYS A 180 -7.68 8.15 38.44
C LYS A 180 -7.86 9.17 39.56
N LEU A 181 -8.39 10.32 39.22
CA LEU A 181 -8.82 11.27 40.23
C LEU A 181 -9.82 10.54 41.13
N PRO A 182 -9.62 10.53 42.46
CA PRO A 182 -10.62 9.96 43.35
C PRO A 182 -11.89 10.82 43.24
N TYR A 183 -12.87 10.33 42.52
CA TYR A 183 -14.22 10.93 42.55
C TYR A 183 -14.83 10.62 43.93
N THR A 184 -14.47 11.38 44.91
CA THR A 184 -15.29 11.54 46.12
C THR A 184 -16.35 12.60 45.80
N PHE A 185 -17.46 12.16 45.22
CA PHE A 185 -18.69 12.95 45.31
C PHE A 185 -19.21 12.76 46.73
N GLU A 186 -18.83 13.65 47.63
CA GLU A 186 -19.63 13.91 48.84
C GLU A 186 -20.91 14.59 48.40
N LEU A 187 -21.98 13.81 48.37
CA LEU A 187 -23.35 14.33 48.40
C LEU A 187 -23.55 15.00 49.79
N ILE A 188 -23.44 16.31 49.85
CA ILE A 188 -23.90 17.08 50.95
C ILE A 188 -25.44 17.22 50.79
N CYS A 189 -26.19 16.54 51.64
CA CYS A 189 -27.63 16.79 51.87
C CYS A 189 -27.83 18.14 52.57
#